data_8c72d952db4b3a2c0482eb99f78c5d7c
#
_entry.id   8c72d952db4b3a2c0482eb99f78c5d7c
#
_cell.length_a   1.000
_cell.length_b   1.000
_cell.length_c   1.000
_cell.angle_alpha   90.00
_cell.angle_beta   90.00
_cell.angle_gamma   90.00
#
_symmetry.space_group_name_H-M   'P 1'
#
loop_
_entity.id
_entity.type
_entity.pdbx_description
1 polymer ?
#
loop_
_entity_poly.entity_id
_entity_poly.type
_entity_poly.pdbx_seq_one_letter_code
_entity_poly.pdbx_strand_id
1 'polypeptide(L)'
;GVDGVFTPADINNAIEPLHQFNPVTLSPRMRLLCVENTHNAGGGTVWPLEQIHAVATAAHAHGLVTHLDGARLWHATAASGVSERTYAEPFDTVNVCFSKGLGAPVGSALAGPTDLIARSRRFKQQFGGGFRQAGILAAGALHALEHHRDDLVKDIKHARQFAAELEDLDGLEVDLDRVQSNIVRFSVQIMSAGDFVHRCHEQGVHMLP
;
A
#
# COMPACT_ATOMS: atom_id res chain seq x y z
N GLY A 1 -9.93 -2.84 -9.69
CA GLY A 1 -9.83 -1.71 -10.62
C GLY A 1 -8.42 -1.57 -11.16
N VAL A 2 -8.25 -0.86 -12.27
CA VAL A 2 -6.94 -0.69 -12.97
C VAL A 2 -5.89 -0.06 -12.04
N ASP A 3 -6.34 0.82 -11.15
CA ASP A 3 -5.47 1.57 -10.21
C ASP A 3 -5.45 0.97 -8.81
N GLY A 4 -6.00 -0.23 -8.66
CA GLY A 4 -6.11 -0.88 -7.35
C GLY A 4 -7.23 -0.34 -6.47
N VAL A 5 -7.94 0.70 -6.91
CA VAL A 5 -9.09 1.29 -6.21
C VAL A 5 -10.37 0.57 -6.64
N PHE A 6 -11.22 0.24 -5.70
CA PHE A 6 -12.51 -0.41 -5.93
C PHE A 6 -13.64 0.34 -5.20
N THR A 7 -14.89 -0.01 -5.52
CA THR A 7 -16.08 0.69 -5.07
C THR A 7 -16.92 -0.17 -4.11
N PRO A 8 -17.90 0.40 -3.37
CA PRO A 8 -18.87 -0.37 -2.64
C PRO A 8 -19.64 -1.39 -3.50
N ALA A 9 -19.88 -1.07 -4.78
CA ALA A 9 -20.53 -2.01 -5.70
C ALA A 9 -19.64 -3.24 -5.97
N ASP A 10 -18.33 -3.06 -6.07
CA ASP A 10 -17.39 -4.18 -6.23
C ASP A 10 -17.40 -5.10 -5.00
N ILE A 11 -17.54 -4.55 -3.79
CA ILE A 11 -17.70 -5.34 -2.56
C ILE A 11 -19.00 -6.14 -2.60
N ASN A 12 -20.12 -5.48 -2.92
CA ASN A 12 -21.42 -6.14 -3.02
C ASN A 12 -21.42 -7.29 -4.04
N ASN A 13 -20.77 -7.07 -5.19
CA ASN A 13 -20.67 -8.10 -6.24
C ASN A 13 -19.73 -9.25 -5.85
N ALA A 14 -18.72 -8.99 -5.02
CA ALA A 14 -17.78 -10.01 -4.56
C ALA A 14 -18.35 -10.89 -3.44
N ILE A 15 -19.35 -10.38 -2.68
CA ILE A 15 -20.03 -11.16 -1.64
C ILE A 15 -21.12 -11.98 -2.29
N GLU A 16 -20.77 -13.20 -2.70
CA GLU A 16 -21.73 -14.12 -3.29
C GLU A 16 -22.81 -14.54 -2.29
N PRO A 17 -24.09 -14.53 -2.67
CA PRO A 17 -25.15 -15.10 -1.86
C PRO A 17 -24.93 -16.61 -1.70
N LEU A 18 -25.29 -17.13 -0.53
CA LEU A 18 -25.29 -18.59 -0.30
C LEU A 18 -26.21 -19.26 -1.34
N HIS A 19 -25.63 -20.14 -2.13
CA HIS A 19 -26.38 -20.92 -3.14
C HIS A 19 -26.30 -22.40 -2.82
N GLN A 20 -27.36 -23.18 -3.15
CA GLN A 20 -27.41 -24.60 -2.86
C GLN A 20 -26.27 -25.42 -3.50
N PHE A 21 -25.70 -24.94 -4.62
CA PHE A 21 -24.57 -25.56 -5.32
C PHE A 21 -23.19 -24.95 -4.88
N ASN A 22 -23.20 -23.91 -4.06
CA ASN A 22 -22.00 -23.33 -3.49
C ASN A 22 -22.19 -23.10 -1.97
N PRO A 23 -22.32 -24.19 -1.19
CA PRO A 23 -22.52 -24.11 0.25
C PRO A 23 -21.23 -23.59 0.93
N VAL A 24 -21.38 -23.04 2.15
CA VAL A 24 -20.25 -22.52 2.99
C VAL A 24 -19.12 -23.55 3.19
N THR A 25 -19.45 -24.83 3.09
CA THR A 25 -18.46 -25.92 3.17
C THR A 25 -17.51 -25.99 1.99
N LEU A 26 -17.89 -25.43 0.83
CA LEU A 26 -17.07 -25.42 -0.38
C LEU A 26 -16.45 -24.03 -0.65
N SER A 27 -17.09 -22.96 -0.16
CA SER A 27 -16.59 -21.59 -0.29
C SER A 27 -16.54 -20.92 1.08
N PRO A 28 -15.34 -20.58 1.58
CA PRO A 28 -15.22 -19.87 2.87
C PRO A 28 -15.90 -18.50 2.75
N ARG A 29 -16.61 -18.10 3.80
CA ARG A 29 -17.21 -16.77 3.88
C ARG A 29 -16.12 -15.71 3.90
N MET A 30 -16.32 -14.65 3.16
CA MET A 30 -15.52 -13.42 3.34
C MET A 30 -15.67 -12.92 4.76
N ARG A 31 -14.56 -12.54 5.37
CA ARG A 31 -14.47 -12.06 6.75
C ARG A 31 -13.71 -10.77 6.87
N LEU A 32 -12.94 -10.41 5.86
CA LEU A 32 -11.98 -9.33 5.90
C LEU A 32 -11.98 -8.58 4.57
N LEU A 33 -12.02 -7.25 4.64
CA LEU A 33 -11.68 -6.35 3.55
C LEU A 33 -10.29 -5.76 3.83
N CYS A 34 -9.38 -5.85 2.86
CA CYS A 34 -8.08 -5.18 2.90
C CYS A 34 -8.03 -4.07 1.86
N VAL A 35 -7.53 -2.90 2.26
CA VAL A 35 -7.22 -1.77 1.38
C VAL A 35 -5.74 -1.46 1.52
N GLU A 36 -5.04 -1.28 0.42
CA GLU A 36 -3.62 -0.87 0.42
C GLU A 36 -3.50 0.60 0.01
N ASN A 37 -2.86 1.43 0.84
CA ASN A 37 -2.61 2.84 0.53
C ASN A 37 -1.15 3.25 0.87
N THR A 38 -0.37 3.74 -0.07
CA THR A 38 -0.65 3.87 -1.52
C THR A 38 -0.65 2.49 -2.17
N HIS A 39 -1.46 2.27 -3.21
CA HIS A 39 -1.58 0.95 -3.84
C HIS A 39 -0.39 0.67 -4.77
N ASN A 40 0.43 -0.32 -4.42
CA ASN A 40 1.71 -0.60 -5.10
C ASN A 40 1.51 -1.04 -6.56
N ALA A 41 0.70 -2.05 -6.79
CA ALA A 41 0.46 -2.58 -8.14
C ALA A 41 -0.30 -1.60 -9.06
N GLY A 42 -0.99 -0.62 -8.48
CA GLY A 42 -1.63 0.48 -9.21
C GLY A 42 -0.67 1.59 -9.64
N GLY A 43 0.64 1.47 -9.31
CA GLY A 43 1.62 2.52 -9.60
C GLY A 43 1.73 3.57 -8.49
N GLY A 44 1.43 3.21 -7.25
CA GLY A 44 1.49 4.14 -6.12
C GLY A 44 0.26 5.02 -5.96
N THR A 45 -0.88 4.56 -6.47
CA THR A 45 -2.17 5.28 -6.38
C THR A 45 -2.50 5.63 -4.94
N VAL A 46 -2.88 6.87 -4.72
CA VAL A 46 -3.40 7.38 -3.45
C VAL A 46 -4.92 7.25 -3.46
N TRP A 47 -5.46 6.50 -2.50
CA TRP A 47 -6.92 6.38 -2.39
C TRP A 47 -7.57 7.69 -1.99
N PRO A 48 -8.62 8.14 -2.69
CA PRO A 48 -9.45 9.25 -2.23
C PRO A 48 -10.08 8.93 -0.87
N LEU A 49 -10.03 9.86 0.08
CA LEU A 49 -10.55 9.64 1.44
C LEU A 49 -12.03 9.25 1.44
N GLU A 50 -12.84 9.89 0.61
CA GLU A 50 -14.26 9.57 0.47
C GLU A 50 -14.50 8.13 0.02
N GLN A 51 -13.66 7.63 -0.89
CA GLN A 51 -13.73 6.26 -1.37
C GLN A 51 -13.33 5.26 -0.27
N ILE A 52 -12.33 5.58 0.54
CA ILE A 52 -11.94 4.79 1.72
C ILE A 52 -13.13 4.67 2.68
N HIS A 53 -13.76 5.78 3.03
CA HIS A 53 -14.95 5.76 3.90
C HIS A 53 -16.10 4.94 3.31
N ALA A 54 -16.35 5.09 2.02
CA ALA A 54 -17.43 4.38 1.33
C ALA A 54 -17.22 2.86 1.36
N VAL A 55 -16.00 2.38 1.04
CA VAL A 55 -15.71 0.94 1.02
C VAL A 55 -15.64 0.34 2.42
N ALA A 56 -15.10 1.05 3.41
CA ALA A 56 -15.10 0.58 4.80
C ALA A 56 -16.52 0.49 5.36
N THR A 57 -17.37 1.48 5.11
CA THR A 57 -18.78 1.47 5.51
C THR A 57 -19.53 0.30 4.87
N ALA A 58 -19.33 0.05 3.57
CA ALA A 58 -19.95 -1.07 2.88
C ALA A 58 -19.48 -2.41 3.47
N ALA A 59 -18.19 -2.56 3.76
CA ALA A 59 -17.63 -3.76 4.38
C ALA A 59 -18.26 -4.03 5.75
N HIS A 60 -18.34 -3.02 6.61
CA HIS A 60 -18.96 -3.14 7.93
C HIS A 60 -20.46 -3.48 7.83
N ALA A 61 -21.18 -2.95 6.86
CA ALA A 61 -22.59 -3.30 6.63
C ALA A 61 -22.77 -4.78 6.29
N HIS A 62 -21.76 -5.42 5.70
CA HIS A 62 -21.72 -6.87 5.47
C HIS A 62 -21.10 -7.69 6.61
N GLY A 63 -20.77 -7.06 7.73
CA GLY A 63 -20.14 -7.71 8.90
C GLY A 63 -18.70 -8.14 8.65
N LEU A 64 -18.01 -7.52 7.68
CA LEU A 64 -16.59 -7.73 7.45
C LEU A 64 -15.76 -6.89 8.43
N VAL A 65 -14.62 -7.44 8.84
CA VAL A 65 -13.56 -6.67 9.50
C VAL A 65 -12.76 -5.94 8.42
N THR A 66 -12.20 -4.78 8.73
CA THR A 66 -11.44 -3.96 7.78
C THR A 66 -9.99 -3.81 8.19
N HIS A 67 -9.09 -3.85 7.22
CA HIS A 67 -7.66 -3.67 7.42
C HIS A 67 -7.09 -2.70 6.39
N LEU A 68 -6.33 -1.71 6.87
CA LEU A 68 -5.54 -0.83 6.02
C LEU A 68 -4.09 -1.34 5.97
N ASP A 69 -3.67 -1.83 4.82
CA ASP A 69 -2.24 -1.97 4.54
C ASP A 69 -1.66 -0.60 4.20
N GLY A 70 -1.15 0.04 5.23
CA GLY A 70 -0.51 1.35 5.17
C GLY A 70 0.99 1.26 4.95
N ALA A 71 1.48 0.27 4.20
CA ALA A 71 2.91 0.10 3.95
C ALA A 71 3.59 1.36 3.40
N ARG A 72 2.85 2.21 2.68
CA ARG A 72 3.27 3.54 2.20
C ARG A 72 2.29 4.65 2.60
N LEU A 73 1.63 4.50 3.73
CA LEU A 73 0.67 5.49 4.23
C LEU A 73 1.31 6.88 4.40
N TRP A 74 2.59 6.93 4.79
CA TRP A 74 3.36 8.17 4.88
C TRP A 74 3.41 8.93 3.56
N HIS A 75 3.57 8.24 2.41
CA HIS A 75 3.49 8.85 1.09
C HIS A 75 2.08 9.30 0.72
N ALA A 76 1.05 8.51 1.08
CA ALA A 76 -0.33 8.92 0.88
C ALA A 76 -0.64 10.23 1.62
N THR A 77 -0.19 10.36 2.87
CA THR A 77 -0.30 11.59 3.66
C THR A 77 0.47 12.75 3.03
N ALA A 78 1.72 12.52 2.61
CA ALA A 78 2.55 13.56 1.97
C ALA A 78 1.94 14.05 0.64
N ALA A 79 1.29 13.16 -0.11
CA ALA A 79 0.66 13.48 -1.39
C ALA A 79 -0.68 14.22 -1.25
N SER A 80 -1.52 13.82 -0.28
CA SER A 80 -2.89 14.29 -0.14
C SER A 80 -3.08 15.39 0.90
N GLY A 81 -2.16 15.53 1.85
CA GLY A 81 -2.33 16.35 3.05
C GLY A 81 -3.29 15.77 4.10
N VAL A 82 -3.88 14.59 3.84
CA VAL A 82 -4.74 13.90 4.81
C VAL A 82 -3.89 13.17 5.83
N SER A 83 -4.20 13.33 7.14
CA SER A 83 -3.42 12.71 8.21
C SER A 83 -3.55 11.18 8.21
N GLU A 84 -2.53 10.49 8.73
CA GLU A 84 -2.55 9.03 8.91
C GLU A 84 -3.73 8.60 9.79
N ARG A 85 -4.02 9.39 10.81
CA ARG A 85 -5.17 9.16 11.70
C ARG A 85 -6.48 9.15 10.92
N THR A 86 -6.68 10.16 10.05
CA THR A 86 -7.89 10.29 9.23
C THR A 86 -8.04 9.13 8.25
N TYR A 87 -6.94 8.70 7.61
CA TYR A 87 -6.95 7.52 6.76
C TYR A 87 -7.21 6.22 7.53
N ALA A 88 -6.71 6.11 8.76
CA ALA A 88 -6.82 4.92 9.59
C ALA A 88 -8.20 4.77 10.26
N GLU A 89 -8.89 5.86 10.54
CA GLU A 89 -10.12 5.90 11.35
C GLU A 89 -11.21 4.91 10.90
N PRO A 90 -11.48 4.71 9.60
CA PRO A 90 -12.53 3.78 9.17
C PRO A 90 -12.13 2.30 9.23
N PHE A 91 -10.91 1.96 9.65
CA PHE A 91 -10.42 0.59 9.68
C PHE A 91 -10.28 0.02 11.09
N ASP A 92 -10.58 -1.28 11.24
CA ASP A 92 -10.40 -1.98 12.51
C ASP A 92 -8.91 -2.18 12.86
N THR A 93 -8.06 -2.32 11.84
CA THR A 93 -6.61 -2.45 12.00
C THR A 93 -5.85 -1.77 10.88
N VAL A 94 -4.65 -1.32 11.20
CA VAL A 94 -3.75 -0.65 10.25
C VAL A 94 -2.32 -1.14 10.47
N ASN A 95 -1.61 -1.50 9.41
CA ASN A 95 -0.16 -1.62 9.48
C ASN A 95 0.52 -0.46 8.77
N VAL A 96 1.73 -0.12 9.22
CA VAL A 96 2.61 0.86 8.58
C VAL A 96 4.02 0.31 8.50
N CYS A 97 4.76 0.62 7.43
CA CYS A 97 6.16 0.26 7.30
C CYS A 97 7.07 1.47 7.57
N PHE A 98 8.20 1.21 8.23
CA PHE A 98 9.26 2.19 8.45
C PHE A 98 10.43 2.03 7.46
N SER A 99 10.58 0.84 6.88
CA SER A 99 11.68 0.42 6.00
C SER A 99 11.45 0.67 4.50
N LYS A 100 10.64 1.67 4.17
CA LYS A 100 10.40 2.15 2.79
C LYS A 100 10.85 3.60 2.69
N GLY A 101 10.03 4.53 2.23
CA GLY A 101 10.42 5.92 2.07
C GLY A 101 10.95 6.60 3.34
N LEU A 102 10.50 6.19 4.52
CA LEU A 102 11.09 6.68 5.78
C LEU A 102 12.56 6.28 5.97
N GLY A 103 13.08 5.29 5.26
CA GLY A 103 14.48 4.92 5.27
C GLY A 103 14.98 4.22 6.55
N ALA A 104 14.08 3.73 7.41
CA ALA A 104 14.51 2.89 8.52
C ALA A 104 15.09 1.56 8.01
N PRO A 105 16.08 0.97 8.69
CA PRO A 105 16.75 -0.24 8.20
C PRO A 105 15.81 -1.45 8.11
N VAL A 106 14.78 -1.49 8.97
CA VAL A 106 13.80 -2.57 9.03
C VAL A 106 12.60 -2.13 9.87
N GLY A 107 11.46 -2.73 9.64
CA GLY A 107 10.36 -2.73 10.59
C GLY A 107 9.04 -2.23 10.05
N SER A 108 8.00 -2.70 10.74
CA SER A 108 6.62 -2.28 10.56
C SER A 108 5.91 -2.32 11.91
N ALA A 109 4.81 -1.60 12.01
CA ALA A 109 3.96 -1.63 13.19
C ALA A 109 2.51 -1.93 12.79
N LEU A 110 1.84 -2.73 13.62
CA LEU A 110 0.40 -2.97 13.54
C LEU A 110 -0.29 -2.18 14.64
N ALA A 111 -1.30 -1.40 14.28
CA ALA A 111 -2.18 -0.67 15.18
C ALA A 111 -3.60 -1.25 15.12
N GLY A 112 -4.32 -1.20 16.25
CA GLY A 112 -5.70 -1.70 16.36
C GLY A 112 -6.13 -1.84 17.82
N PRO A 113 -7.28 -2.46 18.09
CA PRO A 113 -7.78 -2.71 19.44
C PRO A 113 -6.78 -3.50 20.31
N THR A 114 -6.73 -3.20 21.59
CA THR A 114 -5.74 -3.75 22.53
C THR A 114 -5.73 -5.29 22.58
N ASP A 115 -6.90 -5.91 22.58
CA ASP A 115 -7.06 -7.37 22.60
C ASP A 115 -6.53 -8.02 21.32
N LEU A 116 -6.79 -7.40 20.16
CA LEU A 116 -6.28 -7.85 18.87
C LEU A 116 -4.75 -7.73 18.83
N ILE A 117 -4.20 -6.62 19.31
CA ILE A 117 -2.74 -6.43 19.36
C ILE A 117 -2.08 -7.43 20.33
N ALA A 118 -2.71 -7.74 21.44
CA ALA A 118 -2.22 -8.78 22.36
C ALA A 118 -2.15 -10.16 21.69
N ARG A 119 -3.20 -10.53 20.92
CA ARG A 119 -3.21 -11.76 20.11
C ARG A 119 -2.17 -11.74 19.01
N SER A 120 -2.01 -10.62 18.32
CA SER A 120 -1.03 -10.45 17.23
C SER A 120 0.40 -10.62 17.71
N ARG A 121 0.73 -10.15 18.93
CA ARG A 121 2.05 -10.39 19.55
C ARG A 121 2.31 -11.89 19.76
N ARG A 122 1.30 -12.67 20.14
CA ARG A 122 1.43 -14.14 20.26
C ARG A 122 1.68 -14.78 18.89
N PHE A 123 0.92 -14.39 17.86
CA PHE A 123 1.13 -14.90 16.49
C PHE A 123 2.51 -14.50 15.96
N LYS A 124 2.96 -13.26 16.19
CA LYS A 124 4.31 -12.82 15.85
C LYS A 124 5.36 -13.76 16.42
N GLN A 125 5.24 -14.13 17.72
CA GLN A 125 6.16 -15.07 18.36
C GLN A 125 6.05 -16.48 17.74
N GLN A 126 4.83 -16.96 17.51
CA GLN A 126 4.56 -18.29 16.99
C GLN A 126 5.11 -18.49 15.57
N PHE A 127 5.01 -17.47 14.73
CA PHE A 127 5.51 -17.51 13.35
C PHE A 127 6.96 -17.04 13.18
N GLY A 128 7.74 -17.02 14.25
CA GLY A 128 9.18 -16.74 14.20
C GLY A 128 9.56 -15.26 14.17
N GLY A 129 8.58 -14.33 14.29
CA GLY A 129 8.85 -12.90 14.31
C GLY A 129 9.24 -12.34 15.69
N GLY A 130 9.48 -13.22 16.68
CA GLY A 130 9.97 -12.84 18.00
C GLY A 130 11.39 -12.31 17.93
N PHE A 131 11.61 -11.05 18.35
CA PHE A 131 12.92 -10.43 18.35
C PHE A 131 13.15 -9.72 19.68
N ARG A 132 14.15 -10.20 20.45
CA ARG A 132 14.35 -9.78 21.84
C ARG A 132 15.03 -8.42 21.96
N GLN A 133 16.00 -8.11 21.11
CA GLN A 133 16.82 -6.89 21.13
C GLN A 133 16.36 -5.89 20.07
N ALA A 134 15.05 -5.68 19.95
CA ALA A 134 14.44 -4.82 18.94
C ALA A 134 14.73 -3.31 19.11
N GLY A 135 15.30 -2.90 20.26
CA GLY A 135 15.55 -1.50 20.57
C GLY A 135 16.45 -0.78 19.57
N ILE A 136 17.48 -1.43 19.04
CA ILE A 136 18.38 -0.86 18.01
C ILE A 136 17.57 -0.53 16.73
N LEU A 137 16.73 -1.46 16.31
CA LEU A 137 15.88 -1.27 15.10
C LEU A 137 14.77 -0.26 15.35
N ALA A 138 14.19 -0.27 16.55
CA ALA A 138 13.16 0.70 16.96
C ALA A 138 13.72 2.13 17.02
N ALA A 139 14.97 2.31 17.45
CA ALA A 139 15.63 3.61 17.43
C ALA A 139 15.79 4.15 16.01
N GLY A 140 16.17 3.29 15.04
CA GLY A 140 16.21 3.68 13.62
C GLY A 140 14.83 4.07 13.08
N ALA A 141 13.78 3.33 13.44
CA ALA A 141 12.41 3.66 13.05
C ALA A 141 11.93 4.99 13.67
N LEU A 142 12.24 5.22 14.95
CA LEU A 142 11.91 6.47 15.64
C LEU A 142 12.63 7.67 15.00
N HIS A 143 13.93 7.54 14.75
CA HIS A 143 14.70 8.56 14.04
C HIS A 143 14.09 8.90 12.68
N ALA A 144 13.73 7.89 11.91
CA ALA A 144 13.10 8.07 10.60
C ALA A 144 11.77 8.82 10.69
N LEU A 145 10.93 8.49 11.68
CA LEU A 145 9.67 9.19 11.93
C LEU A 145 9.87 10.67 12.30
N GLU A 146 10.89 10.97 13.09
CA GLU A 146 11.15 12.32 13.61
C GLU A 146 11.86 13.21 12.59
N HIS A 147 12.65 12.64 11.65
CA HIS A 147 13.56 13.41 10.80
C HIS A 147 13.33 13.23 9.29
N HIS A 148 12.72 12.14 8.82
CA HIS A 148 12.58 11.85 7.39
C HIS A 148 11.16 12.03 6.86
N ARG A 149 10.18 12.14 7.73
CA ARG A 149 8.76 12.18 7.33
C ARG A 149 8.45 13.35 6.41
N ASP A 150 8.98 14.52 6.72
CA ASP A 150 8.75 15.73 5.93
C ASP A 150 9.48 15.71 4.57
N ASP A 151 10.49 14.86 4.43
CA ASP A 151 11.24 14.68 3.19
C ASP A 151 10.50 13.85 2.13
N LEU A 152 9.45 13.11 2.50
CA LEU A 152 8.67 12.30 1.55
C LEU A 152 7.99 13.13 0.45
N VAL A 153 7.75 14.41 0.69
CA VAL A 153 7.30 15.35 -0.36
C VAL A 153 8.35 15.49 -1.47
N LYS A 154 9.65 15.39 -1.13
CA LYS A 154 10.74 15.43 -2.11
C LYS A 154 10.73 14.18 -3.00
N ASP A 155 10.43 13.00 -2.42
CA ASP A 155 10.32 11.75 -3.20
C ASP A 155 9.26 11.87 -4.28
N ILE A 156 8.09 12.42 -3.93
CA ILE A 156 6.99 12.64 -4.87
C ILE A 156 7.40 13.62 -5.98
N LYS A 157 8.09 14.70 -5.62
CA LYS A 157 8.61 15.67 -6.58
C LYS A 157 9.61 15.03 -7.54
N HIS A 158 10.55 14.23 -7.04
CA HIS A 158 11.53 13.53 -7.87
C HIS A 158 10.86 12.49 -8.78
N ALA A 159 9.87 11.75 -8.28
CA ALA A 159 9.11 10.82 -9.10
C ALA A 159 8.39 11.52 -10.26
N ARG A 160 7.76 12.65 -10.02
CA ARG A 160 7.09 13.45 -11.05
C ARG A 160 8.08 14.04 -12.06
N GLN A 161 9.22 14.54 -11.59
CA GLN A 161 10.28 15.04 -12.47
C GLN A 161 10.81 13.91 -13.37
N PHE A 162 11.12 12.75 -12.79
CA PHE A 162 11.58 11.59 -13.54
C PHE A 162 10.54 11.12 -14.56
N ALA A 163 9.27 11.09 -14.21
CA ALA A 163 8.19 10.72 -15.11
C ALA A 163 8.07 11.70 -16.30
N ALA A 164 8.21 13.02 -16.06
CA ALA A 164 8.19 14.02 -17.12
C ALA A 164 9.38 13.86 -18.06
N GLU A 165 10.58 13.55 -17.55
CA GLU A 165 11.74 13.27 -18.38
C GLU A 165 11.59 11.97 -19.21
N LEU A 166 10.85 10.96 -18.68
CA LEU A 166 10.54 9.74 -19.45
C LEU A 166 9.52 10.00 -20.57
N GLU A 167 8.57 10.91 -20.37
CA GLU A 167 7.56 11.27 -21.39
C GLU A 167 8.18 11.83 -22.67
N ASP A 168 9.34 12.51 -22.53
CA ASP A 168 10.10 13.09 -23.65
C ASP A 168 10.89 12.03 -24.45
N LEU A 169 10.92 10.76 -24.01
CA LEU A 169 11.69 9.70 -24.66
C LEU A 169 10.84 8.88 -25.63
N ASP A 170 11.28 8.81 -26.90
CA ASP A 170 10.63 8.00 -27.91
C ASP A 170 10.55 6.51 -27.50
N GLY A 171 9.36 5.95 -27.62
CA GLY A 171 9.10 4.53 -27.32
C GLY A 171 8.79 4.23 -25.85
N LEU A 172 8.69 5.24 -25.00
CA LEU A 172 8.14 5.15 -23.67
C LEU A 172 6.79 5.88 -23.59
N GLU A 173 5.91 5.39 -22.76
CA GLU A 173 4.60 6.00 -22.51
C GLU A 173 4.36 6.03 -20.99
N VAL A 174 4.19 7.22 -20.45
CA VAL A 174 3.90 7.46 -19.04
C VAL A 174 2.66 8.33 -18.90
N ASP A 175 1.81 8.01 -17.95
CA ASP A 175 0.67 8.85 -17.58
C ASP A 175 1.06 9.67 -16.36
N LEU A 176 1.36 10.95 -16.56
CA LEU A 176 1.81 11.87 -15.50
C LEU A 176 0.76 12.09 -14.41
N ASP A 177 -0.53 12.03 -14.74
CA ASP A 177 -1.62 12.21 -13.77
C ASP A 177 -1.71 11.04 -12.78
N ARG A 178 -1.14 9.89 -13.16
CA ARG A 178 -1.06 8.70 -12.31
C ARG A 178 0.16 8.67 -11.40
N VAL A 179 1.12 9.59 -11.56
CA VAL A 179 2.28 9.70 -10.68
C VAL A 179 1.88 10.47 -9.41
N GLN A 180 1.27 9.77 -8.48
CA GLN A 180 0.69 10.34 -7.26
C GLN A 180 1.60 10.21 -6.03
N SER A 181 2.57 9.30 -6.08
CA SER A 181 3.49 9.02 -4.97
C SER A 181 4.93 8.89 -5.48
N ASN A 182 5.73 8.07 -4.82
CA ASN A 182 7.13 7.82 -5.17
C ASN A 182 7.31 6.65 -6.16
N ILE A 183 6.26 6.21 -6.82
CA ILE A 183 6.29 5.13 -7.81
C ILE A 183 5.96 5.72 -9.18
N VAL A 184 6.81 5.41 -10.16
CA VAL A 184 6.59 5.74 -11.57
C VAL A 184 6.35 4.45 -12.33
N ARG A 185 5.22 4.36 -13.02
CA ARG A 185 4.87 3.25 -13.89
C ARG A 185 4.77 3.76 -15.33
N PHE A 186 5.43 3.08 -16.25
CA PHE A 186 5.43 3.43 -17.66
C PHE A 186 5.39 2.17 -18.54
N SER A 187 5.02 2.32 -19.78
CA SER A 187 5.02 1.27 -20.80
C SER A 187 6.17 1.46 -21.77
N VAL A 188 6.73 0.34 -22.25
CA VAL A 188 7.77 0.32 -23.26
C VAL A 188 7.17 -0.19 -24.56
N GLN A 189 7.22 0.61 -25.63
CA GLN A 189 6.61 0.31 -26.92
C GLN A 189 7.56 -0.36 -27.92
N ILE A 190 8.87 -0.19 -27.75
CA ILE A 190 9.91 -0.60 -28.70
C ILE A 190 10.47 -2.01 -28.46
N MET A 191 10.21 -2.60 -27.30
CA MET A 191 10.65 -3.95 -26.91
C MET A 191 9.81 -4.49 -25.76
N SER A 192 10.01 -5.73 -25.36
CA SER A 192 9.37 -6.27 -24.14
C SER A 192 9.87 -5.57 -22.87
N ALA A 193 9.00 -5.43 -21.85
CA ALA A 193 9.41 -4.87 -20.57
C ALA A 193 10.59 -5.64 -19.95
N GLY A 194 10.60 -6.97 -20.10
CA GLY A 194 11.69 -7.81 -19.61
C GLY A 194 13.05 -7.49 -20.27
N ASP A 195 13.07 -7.33 -21.62
CA ASP A 195 14.29 -6.98 -22.34
C ASP A 195 14.76 -5.57 -21.99
N PHE A 196 13.82 -4.64 -21.82
CA PHE A 196 14.14 -3.28 -21.39
C PHE A 196 14.80 -3.27 -20.00
N VAL A 197 14.19 -3.95 -19.03
CA VAL A 197 14.73 -4.08 -17.67
C VAL A 197 16.12 -4.72 -17.70
N HIS A 198 16.32 -5.77 -18.51
CA HIS A 198 17.63 -6.43 -18.63
C HIS A 198 18.70 -5.46 -19.13
N ARG A 199 18.42 -4.68 -20.19
CA ARG A 199 19.34 -3.66 -20.72
C ARG A 199 19.64 -2.54 -19.72
N CYS A 200 18.62 -2.09 -18.96
CA CYS A 200 18.81 -1.12 -17.91
C CYS A 200 19.71 -1.66 -16.78
N HIS A 201 19.54 -2.94 -16.41
CA HIS A 201 20.39 -3.62 -15.44
C HIS A 201 21.87 -3.66 -15.86
N GLU A 202 22.16 -3.90 -17.16
CA GLU A 202 23.51 -3.86 -17.70
C GLU A 202 24.17 -2.47 -17.58
N GLN A 203 23.36 -1.42 -17.50
CA GLN A 203 23.79 -0.03 -17.28
C GLN A 203 23.73 0.40 -15.79
N GLY A 204 23.47 -0.53 -14.88
CA GLY A 204 23.39 -0.27 -13.43
C GLY A 204 22.08 0.35 -12.97
N VAL A 205 21.05 0.39 -13.83
CA VAL A 205 19.71 0.91 -13.47
C VAL A 205 18.80 -0.28 -13.12
N HIS A 206 18.28 -0.33 -11.91
CA HIS A 206 17.48 -1.43 -11.38
C HIS A 206 16.01 -1.04 -11.29
N MET A 207 15.13 -1.81 -11.93
CA MET A 207 13.68 -1.62 -11.93
C MET A 207 12.97 -2.97 -12.06
N LEU A 208 11.64 -2.96 -11.89
CA LEU A 208 10.77 -4.12 -12.12
C LEU A 208 10.16 -4.06 -13.52
N PRO A 209 9.92 -5.22 -14.16
CA PRO A 209 9.27 -5.28 -15.47
C PRO A 209 7.77 -4.97 -15.41
#